data_2d7e36c5963629e23288c6699106cdad
#
_entry.id   2d7e36c5963629e23288c6699106cdad
#
_cell.length_a   1.000
_cell.length_b   1.000
_cell.length_c   1.000
_cell.angle_alpha   90.00
_cell.angle_beta   90.00
_cell.angle_gamma   90.00
#
_symmetry.space_group_name_H-M   'P 1'
#
loop_
_entity.id
_entity.type
_entity.pdbx_description
1 polymer ?
#
loop_
_entity_poly.entity_id
_entity_poly.type
_entity_poly.pdbx_seq_one_letter_code
_entity_poly.pdbx_strand_id
1 'polypeptide(L)'
;MTNQTKFFLHTLLIALAIPLGAIAEPAPANGKLKIFILSGQSNMVGFGQLKGAPGTMETYVKSNSNDYGHLVNRDSKHVVRNDVWIVNLSYEEKKQQGWLTTGYGVSQDHIGPEFGFGFVIGDHFEDPVLIIKSAWGGRSLLKNFLPPSAADYP
;
A
#
# COMPACT_ATOMS: atom_id res chain seq x y z
N MET A 1 -67.54 -26.85 -14.74
CA MET A 1 -66.28 -27.31 -15.34
C MET A 1 -65.50 -26.07 -15.74
N THR A 2 -64.61 -25.59 -14.88
CA THR A 2 -63.77 -24.41 -15.13
C THR A 2 -62.34 -24.80 -14.95
N ASN A 3 -61.63 -24.88 -16.07
CA ASN A 3 -60.19 -25.19 -16.12
C ASN A 3 -59.37 -23.98 -15.68
N GLN A 4 -58.66 -24.09 -14.56
CA GLN A 4 -57.69 -23.10 -14.08
C GLN A 4 -56.31 -23.51 -14.59
N THR A 5 -55.85 -22.80 -15.59
CA THR A 5 -54.49 -22.95 -16.12
C THR A 5 -53.50 -22.16 -15.22
N LYS A 6 -52.70 -22.84 -14.43
CA LYS A 6 -51.62 -22.24 -13.61
C LYS A 6 -50.43 -21.91 -14.48
N PHE A 7 -50.16 -20.64 -14.71
CA PHE A 7 -48.90 -20.15 -15.30
C PHE A 7 -47.80 -20.17 -14.23
N PHE A 8 -46.82 -21.04 -14.37
CA PHE A 8 -45.59 -21.00 -13.61
C PHE A 8 -44.62 -20.01 -14.26
N LEU A 9 -44.47 -18.85 -13.61
CA LEU A 9 -43.47 -17.85 -13.99
C LEU A 9 -42.08 -18.30 -13.45
N HIS A 10 -41.22 -18.84 -14.32
CA HIS A 10 -39.85 -19.14 -13.95
C HIS A 10 -39.03 -17.87 -14.05
N THR A 11 -38.70 -17.27 -12.91
CA THR A 11 -37.80 -16.14 -12.82
C THR A 11 -36.35 -16.69 -12.98
N LEU A 12 -35.76 -16.50 -14.15
CA LEU A 12 -34.37 -16.83 -14.42
C LEU A 12 -33.49 -15.79 -13.74
N LEU A 13 -32.87 -16.14 -12.62
CA LEU A 13 -31.90 -15.30 -11.91
C LEU A 13 -30.56 -15.42 -12.64
N ILE A 14 -30.27 -14.46 -13.54
CA ILE A 14 -28.94 -14.34 -14.15
C ILE A 14 -28.01 -13.72 -13.12
N ALA A 15 -27.20 -14.53 -12.46
CA ALA A 15 -26.10 -14.08 -11.62
C ALA A 15 -25.01 -13.48 -12.52
N LEU A 16 -24.94 -12.15 -12.58
CA LEU A 16 -23.86 -11.43 -13.26
C LEU A 16 -22.60 -11.60 -12.41
N ALA A 17 -21.74 -12.56 -12.75
CA ALA A 17 -20.42 -12.72 -12.17
C ALA A 17 -19.58 -11.53 -12.65
N ILE A 18 -19.45 -10.50 -11.81
CA ILE A 18 -18.49 -9.42 -12.01
C ILE A 18 -17.11 -10.05 -11.78
N PRO A 19 -16.21 -10.10 -12.78
CA PRO A 19 -14.84 -10.55 -12.53
C PRO A 19 -14.21 -9.59 -11.51
N LEU A 20 -13.78 -10.12 -10.38
CA LEU A 20 -12.95 -9.40 -9.43
C LEU A 20 -11.68 -9.03 -10.18
N GLY A 21 -11.57 -7.78 -10.62
CA GLY A 21 -10.43 -7.31 -11.41
C GLY A 21 -9.15 -7.60 -10.63
N ALA A 22 -8.31 -8.46 -11.17
CA ALA A 22 -6.97 -8.64 -10.68
C ALA A 22 -6.29 -7.27 -10.71
N ILE A 23 -5.82 -6.79 -9.55
CA ILE A 23 -5.00 -5.58 -9.47
C ILE A 23 -3.70 -5.96 -10.20
N ALA A 24 -3.56 -5.46 -11.43
CA ALA A 24 -2.38 -5.75 -12.24
C ALA A 24 -1.16 -5.07 -11.61
N GLU A 25 -0.10 -5.83 -11.40
CA GLU A 25 1.20 -5.28 -11.05
C GLU A 25 1.70 -4.35 -12.19
N PRO A 26 2.48 -3.30 -11.86
CA PRO A 26 3.01 -2.40 -12.88
C PRO A 26 3.92 -3.16 -13.85
N ALA A 27 3.49 -3.28 -15.10
CA ALA A 27 4.37 -3.74 -16.15
C ALA A 27 5.24 -2.57 -16.62
N PRO A 28 6.56 -2.70 -16.67
CA PRO A 28 7.43 -1.64 -17.14
C PRO A 28 7.15 -1.32 -18.61
N ALA A 29 6.77 -0.07 -18.90
CA ALA A 29 6.41 0.38 -20.24
C ALA A 29 7.57 0.22 -21.25
N ASN A 30 8.82 0.28 -20.77
CA ASN A 30 10.04 0.16 -21.59
C ASN A 30 10.96 -0.98 -21.12
N GLY A 31 10.42 -1.96 -20.38
CA GLY A 31 11.20 -3.07 -19.83
C GLY A 31 12.16 -2.66 -18.67
N LYS A 32 12.08 -1.42 -18.18
CA LYS A 32 12.88 -0.93 -17.05
C LYS A 32 11.99 -0.74 -15.84
N LEU A 33 12.48 -1.16 -14.68
CA LEU A 33 11.85 -1.00 -13.38
C LEU A 33 12.87 -0.43 -12.41
N LYS A 34 12.52 0.63 -11.72
CA LYS A 34 13.34 1.20 -10.64
C LYS A 34 12.99 0.48 -9.34
N ILE A 35 13.96 -0.18 -8.73
CA ILE A 35 13.74 -0.95 -7.49
C ILE A 35 14.47 -0.26 -6.34
N PHE A 36 13.73 0.00 -5.25
CA PHE A 36 14.26 0.57 -4.02
C PHE A 36 13.96 -0.36 -2.85
N ILE A 37 14.98 -0.64 -2.03
CA ILE A 37 14.85 -1.45 -0.83
C ILE A 37 14.89 -0.50 0.37
N LEU A 38 13.79 -0.44 1.11
CA LEU A 38 13.67 0.32 2.35
C LEU A 38 13.81 -0.66 3.52
N SER A 39 14.95 -0.61 4.21
CA SER A 39 15.24 -1.52 5.32
C SER A 39 15.44 -0.74 6.62
N GLY A 40 15.03 -1.33 7.75
CA GLY A 40 15.22 -0.71 9.04
C GLY A 40 14.40 -1.33 10.17
N GLN A 41 14.23 -0.55 11.23
CA GLN A 41 13.46 -0.98 12.40
C GLN A 41 12.19 -0.12 12.57
N SER A 42 11.78 0.19 13.81
CA SER A 42 10.52 0.84 14.16
C SER A 42 10.20 2.09 13.32
N ASN A 43 11.15 2.99 13.12
CA ASN A 43 10.89 4.19 12.30
C ASN A 43 10.62 3.84 10.84
N MET A 44 11.27 2.80 10.31
CA MET A 44 11.01 2.32 8.96
C MET A 44 9.71 1.50 8.89
N VAL A 45 9.34 0.77 9.95
CA VAL A 45 8.00 0.14 10.03
C VAL A 45 6.92 1.20 9.87
N GLY A 46 7.08 2.36 10.51
CA GLY A 46 6.19 3.50 10.35
C GLY A 46 5.06 3.54 11.36
N PHE A 47 5.12 4.51 12.24
CA PHE A 47 4.13 4.79 13.29
C PHE A 47 3.46 6.15 13.09
N GLY A 48 3.61 6.76 11.92
CA GLY A 48 2.94 8.00 11.57
C GLY A 48 1.44 7.79 11.47
N GLN A 49 0.67 8.39 12.38
CA GLN A 49 -0.79 8.26 12.41
C GLN A 49 -1.45 9.07 11.29
N LEU A 50 -2.48 8.51 10.68
CA LEU A 50 -3.23 9.18 9.61
C LEU A 50 -4.16 10.26 10.13
N LYS A 51 -4.85 10.00 11.24
CA LYS A 51 -5.91 10.88 11.79
C LYS A 51 -6.04 10.73 13.30
N GLY A 52 -6.83 11.61 13.92
CA GLY A 52 -7.33 11.45 15.29
C GLY A 52 -6.73 12.38 16.34
N ALA A 53 -5.57 13.00 16.11
CA ALA A 53 -4.93 13.88 17.07
C ALA A 53 -4.09 14.98 16.38
N PRO A 54 -3.68 16.03 17.08
CA PRO A 54 -2.68 16.98 16.59
C PRO A 54 -1.38 16.23 16.19
N GLY A 55 -0.76 16.65 15.07
CA GLY A 55 0.47 16.02 14.56
C GLY A 55 0.24 14.79 13.68
N THR A 56 -1.00 14.43 13.40
CA THR A 56 -1.33 13.37 12.42
C THR A 56 -1.20 13.90 10.99
N MET A 57 -1.08 12.99 10.02
CA MET A 57 -1.02 13.34 8.60
C MET A 57 -2.17 14.27 8.19
N GLU A 58 -3.41 13.96 8.60
CA GLU A 58 -4.60 14.75 8.27
C GLU A 58 -4.46 16.21 8.75
N THR A 59 -4.04 16.41 10.00
CA THR A 59 -3.87 17.76 10.56
C THR A 59 -2.72 18.48 9.91
N TYR A 60 -1.64 17.76 9.56
CA TYR A 60 -0.47 18.33 8.93
C TYR A 60 -0.77 18.79 7.49
N VAL A 61 -1.45 17.97 6.70
CA VAL A 61 -1.90 18.29 5.34
C VAL A 61 -2.83 19.50 5.34
N LYS A 62 -3.79 19.57 6.28
CA LYS A 62 -4.71 20.72 6.40
C LYS A 62 -3.98 22.02 6.74
N SER A 63 -3.00 21.97 7.64
CA SER A 63 -2.23 23.16 8.05
C SER A 63 -1.21 23.62 7.02
N ASN A 64 -0.77 22.72 6.14
CA ASN A 64 0.28 22.96 5.15
C ASN A 64 -0.18 22.51 3.76
N SER A 65 -1.38 22.91 3.36
CA SER A 65 -2.01 22.42 2.11
C SER A 65 -1.24 22.82 0.83
N ASN A 66 -0.48 23.91 0.85
CA ASN A 66 0.35 24.30 -0.30
C ASN A 66 1.45 23.27 -0.59
N ASP A 67 2.02 22.69 0.46
CA ASP A 67 3.13 21.75 0.33
C ASP A 67 2.65 20.29 0.23
N TYR A 68 1.61 19.95 1.00
CA TYR A 68 1.17 18.56 1.19
C TYR A 68 -0.25 18.27 0.69
N GLY A 69 -0.95 19.25 0.12
CA GLY A 69 -2.30 19.06 -0.42
C GLY A 69 -2.39 18.01 -1.53
N HIS A 70 -1.27 17.76 -2.23
CA HIS A 70 -1.16 16.73 -3.27
C HIS A 70 -1.28 15.28 -2.74
N LEU A 71 -1.15 15.08 -1.43
CA LEU A 71 -1.27 13.76 -0.78
C LEU A 71 -2.71 13.29 -0.62
N VAL A 72 -3.67 14.19 -0.83
CA VAL A 72 -5.11 13.89 -0.78
C VAL A 72 -5.79 14.36 -2.05
N ASN A 73 -6.84 13.64 -2.46
CA ASN A 73 -7.65 14.02 -3.61
C ASN A 73 -8.77 15.01 -3.22
N ARG A 74 -9.60 15.39 -4.20
CA ARG A 74 -10.71 16.33 -4.00
C ARG A 74 -11.75 15.85 -2.97
N ASP A 75 -11.87 14.55 -2.78
CA ASP A 75 -12.77 13.94 -1.79
C ASP A 75 -12.10 13.77 -0.41
N SER A 76 -10.94 14.39 -0.20
CA SER A 76 -10.10 14.25 1.00
C SER A 76 -9.68 12.80 1.29
N LYS A 77 -9.67 11.93 0.28
CA LYS A 77 -9.12 10.58 0.36
C LYS A 77 -7.64 10.61 0.01
N HIS A 78 -6.86 9.71 0.61
CA HIS A 78 -5.45 9.59 0.29
C HIS A 78 -5.24 9.18 -1.17
N VAL A 79 -4.26 9.82 -1.80
CA VAL A 79 -3.91 9.53 -3.19
C VAL A 79 -3.30 8.12 -3.28
N VAL A 80 -3.63 7.42 -4.35
CA VAL A 80 -3.02 6.15 -4.73
C VAL A 80 -2.12 6.41 -5.92
N ARG A 81 -0.82 6.08 -5.80
CA ARG A 81 0.18 6.21 -6.87
C ARG A 81 0.14 4.95 -7.74
N ASN A 82 -0.30 5.10 -8.98
CA ASN A 82 -0.37 4.00 -9.95
C ASN A 82 0.92 3.79 -10.76
N ASP A 83 1.97 4.48 -10.39
CA ASP A 83 3.33 4.42 -10.93
C ASP A 83 4.34 3.87 -9.91
N VAL A 84 3.93 3.72 -8.64
CA VAL A 84 4.75 3.19 -7.55
C VAL A 84 4.06 2.00 -6.92
N TRP A 85 4.65 0.82 -7.06
CA TRP A 85 4.20 -0.40 -6.39
C TRP A 85 5.02 -0.64 -5.13
N ILE A 86 4.39 -1.12 -4.07
CA ILE A 86 5.06 -1.46 -2.82
C ILE A 86 4.78 -2.91 -2.42
N VAL A 87 5.84 -3.59 -1.98
CA VAL A 87 5.78 -4.88 -1.30
C VAL A 87 6.32 -4.68 0.11
N ASN A 88 5.45 -4.80 1.10
CA ASN A 88 5.82 -4.68 2.51
C ASN A 88 6.02 -6.08 3.12
N LEU A 89 7.27 -6.37 3.49
CA LEU A 89 7.71 -7.63 4.08
C LEU A 89 7.97 -7.51 5.59
N SER A 90 7.54 -6.42 6.21
CA SER A 90 7.88 -6.08 7.60
C SER A 90 7.42 -7.11 8.64
N TYR A 91 6.36 -7.87 8.33
CA TYR A 91 5.87 -8.96 9.17
C TYR A 91 5.43 -10.11 8.27
N GLU A 92 5.97 -11.32 8.48
CA GLU A 92 5.67 -12.50 7.65
C GLU A 92 4.17 -12.80 7.54
N GLU A 93 3.44 -12.59 8.63
CA GLU A 93 1.99 -12.81 8.71
C GLU A 93 1.17 -11.71 8.02
N LYS A 94 1.79 -10.59 7.66
CA LYS A 94 1.12 -9.39 7.13
C LYS A 94 1.78 -8.87 5.86
N LYS A 95 2.15 -9.76 4.95
CA LYS A 95 2.60 -9.34 3.63
C LYS A 95 1.52 -8.47 2.99
N GLN A 96 1.87 -7.23 2.71
CA GLN A 96 1.01 -6.29 2.01
C GLN A 96 1.68 -5.91 0.71
N GLN A 97 0.92 -5.84 -0.35
CA GLN A 97 1.43 -5.34 -1.63
C GLN A 97 0.32 -4.62 -2.39
N GLY A 98 0.70 -3.67 -3.20
CA GLY A 98 -0.23 -2.90 -4.02
C GLY A 98 0.36 -1.58 -4.49
N TRP A 99 -0.49 -0.78 -5.10
CA TRP A 99 -0.15 0.60 -5.44
C TRP A 99 0.10 1.42 -4.18
N LEU A 100 1.14 2.24 -4.18
CA LEU A 100 1.52 3.02 -3.01
C LEU A 100 0.40 3.99 -2.61
N THR A 101 0.00 3.88 -1.37
CA THR A 101 -0.91 4.79 -0.67
C THR A 101 -0.60 4.73 0.83
N THR A 102 -1.48 5.19 1.68
CA THR A 102 -1.36 5.02 3.14
C THR A 102 -1.64 3.58 3.58
N GLY A 103 -1.31 3.23 4.83
CA GLY A 103 -1.62 1.92 5.41
C GLY A 103 -0.50 0.88 5.33
N TYR A 104 0.68 1.27 4.81
CA TYR A 104 1.86 0.40 4.81
C TYR A 104 2.76 0.57 6.04
N GLY A 105 2.27 1.27 7.08
CA GLY A 105 2.91 1.35 8.40
C GLY A 105 2.64 0.13 9.26
N VAL A 106 2.74 0.30 10.58
CA VAL A 106 2.47 -0.75 11.58
C VAL A 106 1.04 -1.28 11.51
N SER A 107 0.11 -0.48 11.00
CA SER A 107 -1.28 -0.87 10.71
C SER A 107 -1.84 -0.06 9.54
N GLN A 108 -3.08 -0.35 9.14
CA GLN A 108 -3.81 0.35 8.09
C GLN A 108 -4.00 1.86 8.37
N ASP A 109 -3.96 2.27 9.63
CA ASP A 109 -4.10 3.67 10.06
C ASP A 109 -2.74 4.39 10.23
N HIS A 110 -1.66 3.80 9.71
CA HIS A 110 -0.31 4.32 9.85
C HIS A 110 0.42 4.40 8.51
N ILE A 111 1.37 5.32 8.46
CA ILE A 111 2.36 5.46 7.40
C ILE A 111 3.78 5.41 7.98
N GLY A 112 4.71 5.05 7.15
CA GLY A 112 6.14 5.16 7.40
C GLY A 112 6.83 6.01 6.33
N PRO A 113 8.17 5.99 6.31
CA PRO A 113 8.96 6.72 5.31
C PRO A 113 8.65 6.35 3.86
N GLU A 114 8.16 5.13 3.60
CA GLU A 114 7.79 4.66 2.27
C GLU A 114 6.81 5.58 1.57
N PHE A 115 5.87 6.17 2.33
CA PHE A 115 4.84 7.02 1.75
C PHE A 115 5.44 8.28 1.11
N GLY A 116 6.13 9.10 1.90
CA GLY A 116 6.75 10.32 1.37
C GLY A 116 7.86 10.03 0.34
N PHE A 117 8.69 9.02 0.61
CA PHE A 117 9.73 8.59 -0.32
C PHE A 117 9.13 8.19 -1.67
N GLY A 118 8.08 7.38 -1.68
CA GLY A 118 7.46 6.90 -2.90
C GLY A 118 6.81 8.02 -3.74
N PHE A 119 6.25 9.05 -3.11
CA PHE A 119 5.77 10.23 -3.84
C PHE A 119 6.91 10.95 -4.56
N VAL A 120 8.01 11.21 -3.85
CA VAL A 120 9.18 11.92 -4.42
C VAL A 120 9.81 11.15 -5.58
N ILE A 121 10.05 9.85 -5.41
CA ILE A 121 10.70 9.06 -6.46
C ILE A 121 9.76 8.76 -7.63
N GLY A 122 8.45 8.61 -7.39
CA GLY A 122 7.47 8.46 -8.45
C GLY A 122 7.37 9.71 -9.34
N ASP A 123 7.50 10.91 -8.75
CA ASP A 123 7.57 12.16 -9.51
C ASP A 123 8.91 12.35 -10.25
N HIS A 124 9.97 11.69 -9.78
CA HIS A 124 11.30 11.83 -10.34
C HIS A 124 11.57 10.91 -11.53
N PHE A 125 11.01 9.69 -11.53
CA PHE A 125 11.25 8.69 -12.57
C PHE A 125 10.04 8.54 -13.49
N GLU A 126 10.29 8.50 -14.80
CA GLU A 126 9.27 8.13 -15.80
C GLU A 126 9.05 6.59 -15.85
N ASP A 127 10.07 5.82 -15.43
CA ASP A 127 9.98 4.36 -15.32
C ASP A 127 9.16 3.97 -14.08
N PRO A 128 8.37 2.89 -14.12
CA PRO A 128 7.67 2.36 -12.96
C PRO A 128 8.62 2.09 -11.77
N VAL A 129 8.12 2.30 -10.57
CA VAL A 129 8.89 2.14 -9.33
C VAL A 129 8.34 0.96 -8.52
N LEU A 130 9.25 0.12 -8.02
CA LEU A 130 8.99 -0.91 -7.02
C LEU A 130 9.69 -0.57 -5.71
N ILE A 131 8.94 -0.44 -4.65
CA ILE A 131 9.46 -0.34 -3.29
C ILE A 131 9.35 -1.72 -2.61
N ILE A 132 10.47 -2.24 -2.12
CA ILE A 132 10.50 -3.41 -1.26
C ILE A 132 10.82 -2.92 0.15
N LYS A 133 9.85 -2.97 1.04
CA LYS A 133 9.99 -2.54 2.43
C LYS A 133 10.21 -3.76 3.32
N SER A 134 11.33 -3.75 4.07
CA SER A 134 11.75 -4.82 4.97
C SER A 134 12.18 -4.20 6.29
N ALA A 135 11.27 -4.20 7.27
CA ALA A 135 11.49 -3.52 8.54
C ALA A 135 10.84 -4.27 9.72
N TRP A 136 11.56 -4.37 10.83
CA TRP A 136 11.07 -5.01 12.04
C TRP A 136 11.37 -4.17 13.27
N GLY A 137 10.37 -3.95 14.10
CA GLY A 137 10.52 -3.20 15.35
C GLY A 137 11.52 -3.87 16.32
N GLY A 138 12.36 -3.04 16.97
CA GLY A 138 13.30 -3.52 17.96
C GLY A 138 14.44 -4.38 17.43
N ARG A 139 14.68 -4.41 16.12
CA ARG A 139 15.74 -5.22 15.50
C ARG A 139 17.01 -4.40 15.28
N SER A 140 18.17 -5.02 15.46
CA SER A 140 19.46 -4.39 15.24
C SER A 140 20.16 -4.97 14.01
N LEU A 141 20.98 -4.14 13.35
CA LEU A 141 21.82 -4.59 12.24
C LEU A 141 22.79 -5.67 12.68
N LEU A 142 23.29 -5.57 13.91
CA LEU A 142 24.32 -6.47 14.44
C LEU A 142 23.85 -7.91 14.65
N LYS A 143 22.56 -8.12 14.92
CA LYS A 143 22.03 -9.46 15.24
C LYS A 143 20.92 -9.94 14.32
N ASN A 144 20.06 -9.06 13.87
CA ASN A 144 18.79 -9.47 13.25
C ASN A 144 18.78 -9.33 11.72
N PHE A 145 19.71 -8.57 11.16
CA PHE A 145 19.88 -8.38 9.72
C PHE A 145 21.15 -9.05 9.19
N LEU A 146 21.69 -9.99 9.94
CA LEU A 146 22.86 -10.76 9.50
C LEU A 146 22.45 -11.76 8.41
N PRO A 147 23.31 -11.97 7.39
CA PRO A 147 23.10 -13.02 6.41
C PRO A 147 23.26 -14.41 7.07
N PRO A 148 22.66 -15.46 6.50
CA PRO A 148 22.82 -16.83 7.05
C PRO A 148 24.28 -17.29 7.19
N SER A 149 25.18 -16.71 6.39
CA SER A 149 26.63 -16.99 6.45
C SER A 149 27.34 -16.34 7.63
N ALA A 150 26.70 -15.44 8.35
CA ALA A 150 27.26 -14.81 9.56
C ALA A 150 26.92 -15.62 10.82
N ALA A 151 26.87 -16.95 10.73
CA ALA A 151 26.65 -17.84 11.85
C ALA A 151 27.56 -17.45 13.03
N ASP A 152 27.00 -17.39 14.24
CA ASP A 152 27.73 -17.20 15.49
C ASP A 152 28.38 -15.82 15.72
N TYR A 153 27.70 -14.76 15.33
CA TYR A 153 28.07 -13.43 15.85
C TYR A 153 27.63 -13.35 17.34
N PRO A 154 28.56 -13.08 18.27
CA PRO A 154 28.28 -13.10 19.70
C PRO A 154 27.29 -12.02 20.18
#